data_ac4a8d8fae1e4ee11b0affdfae835db9
#
_entry.id   ac4a8d8fae1e4ee11b0affdfae835db9
#
_cell.length_a   1.000
_cell.length_b   1.000
_cell.length_c   1.000
_cell.angle_alpha   90.00
_cell.angle_beta   90.00
_cell.angle_gamma   90.00
#
_symmetry.space_group_name_H-M   'P 1'
#
loop_
_entity.id
_entity.type
_entity.pdbx_description
1 polymer ?
#
loop_
_entity_poly.entity_id
_entity_poly.type
_entity_poly.pdbx_seq_one_letter_code
_entity_poly.pdbx_strand_id
1 'polypeptide(L)'
;MEIIIKVNGRRIAEQIEPDLLLIDFLRKHGCYSVKRGCETANCGLCTVLMDNTPVLSCSVLAARADGHEIYTLEGLQEEASEFVGFIADQGADQCGFCNPGFVMNTIALLRENPDPTDDEIRAYLAGNLCRCSGYEGQLRGIRNFLDQRRK
;
A
#
# COMPACT_ATOMS: atom_id res chain seq x y z
N MET A 1 9.25 24.17 -8.00
CA MET A 1 9.66 23.42 -9.22
C MET A 1 8.43 22.78 -9.86
N GLU A 2 8.40 22.63 -11.16
CA GLU A 2 7.34 21.90 -11.85
C GLU A 2 7.63 20.41 -11.86
N ILE A 3 6.63 19.58 -11.55
CA ILE A 3 6.71 18.13 -11.63
C ILE A 3 5.51 17.57 -12.39
N ILE A 4 5.69 16.39 -12.96
CA ILE A 4 4.63 15.63 -13.63
C ILE A 4 4.62 14.22 -13.07
N ILE A 5 3.58 13.87 -12.34
CA ILE A 5 3.39 12.52 -11.78
C ILE A 5 2.14 11.90 -12.38
N LYS A 6 2.20 10.61 -12.72
CA LYS A 6 1.01 9.85 -13.09
C LYS A 6 0.48 9.13 -11.85
N VAL A 7 -0.69 9.51 -11.36
CA VAL A 7 -1.32 8.93 -10.18
C VAL A 7 -2.56 8.16 -10.58
N ASN A 8 -2.60 6.86 -10.33
CA ASN A 8 -3.71 5.96 -10.68
C ASN A 8 -4.16 6.14 -12.15
N GLY A 9 -3.18 6.21 -13.07
CA GLY A 9 -3.42 6.41 -14.49
C GLY A 9 -3.66 7.86 -14.92
N ARG A 10 -3.88 8.80 -13.98
CA ARG A 10 -4.12 10.22 -14.27
C ARG A 10 -2.82 11.02 -14.18
N ARG A 11 -2.48 11.77 -15.24
CA ARG A 11 -1.36 12.69 -15.26
C ARG A 11 -1.69 13.95 -14.47
N ILE A 12 -0.83 14.31 -13.52
CA ILE A 12 -0.91 15.53 -12.72
C ILE A 12 0.37 16.34 -12.94
N ALA A 13 0.23 17.57 -13.41
CA ALA A 13 1.32 18.54 -13.55
C ALA A 13 1.09 19.65 -12.54
N GLU A 14 2.07 19.95 -11.69
CA GLU A 14 1.95 20.94 -10.62
C GLU A 14 3.27 21.60 -10.28
N GLN A 15 3.19 22.87 -9.90
CA GLN A 15 4.28 23.60 -9.24
C GLN A 15 4.28 23.25 -7.75
N ILE A 16 5.41 22.74 -7.25
CA ILE A 16 5.55 22.31 -5.86
C ILE A 16 6.74 22.99 -5.18
N GLU A 17 6.70 23.02 -3.85
CA GLU A 17 7.89 23.29 -3.05
C GLU A 17 8.82 22.08 -3.06
N PRO A 18 10.15 22.28 -3.07
CA PRO A 18 11.12 21.16 -3.20
C PRO A 18 11.08 20.15 -2.06
N ASP A 19 10.61 20.53 -0.89
CA ASP A 19 10.52 19.72 0.33
C ASP A 19 9.17 19.02 0.51
N LEU A 20 8.23 19.18 -0.44
CA LEU A 20 6.92 18.54 -0.37
C LEU A 20 7.07 17.02 -0.38
N LEU A 21 6.48 16.36 0.62
CA LEU A 21 6.46 14.90 0.70
C LEU A 21 5.42 14.31 -0.25
N LEU A 22 5.74 13.14 -0.80
CA LEU A 22 4.83 12.43 -1.72
C LEU A 22 3.47 12.13 -1.06
N ILE A 23 3.44 11.79 0.22
CA ILE A 23 2.19 11.56 0.95
C ILE A 23 1.28 12.79 0.92
N ASP A 24 1.82 13.99 1.13
CA ASP A 24 1.05 15.22 1.18
C ASP A 24 0.56 15.61 -0.22
N PHE A 25 1.39 15.41 -1.24
CA PHE A 25 0.99 15.55 -2.65
C PHE A 25 -0.18 14.62 -2.99
N LEU A 26 -0.08 13.33 -2.67
CA LEU A 26 -1.12 12.34 -2.97
C LEU A 26 -2.44 12.66 -2.26
N ARG A 27 -2.38 13.02 -0.98
CA ARG A 27 -3.58 13.39 -0.21
C ARG A 27 -4.23 14.68 -0.72
N LYS A 28 -3.45 15.67 -1.15
CA LYS A 28 -3.94 16.88 -1.82
C LYS A 28 -4.75 16.54 -3.08
N HIS A 29 -4.36 15.48 -3.78
CA HIS A 29 -5.02 15.01 -5.01
C HIS A 29 -6.10 13.94 -4.78
N GLY A 30 -6.59 13.78 -3.54
CA GLY A 30 -7.74 12.92 -3.23
C GLY A 30 -7.41 11.46 -2.91
N CYS A 31 -6.11 11.10 -2.80
CA CYS A 31 -5.68 9.75 -2.41
C CYS A 31 -5.73 9.60 -0.88
N TYR A 32 -6.92 9.55 -0.30
CA TYR A 32 -7.12 9.53 1.16
C TYR A 32 -6.86 8.17 1.80
N SER A 33 -6.76 7.09 1.01
CA SER A 33 -6.30 5.79 1.50
C SER A 33 -4.85 5.83 1.98
N VAL A 34 -4.05 6.77 1.49
CA VAL A 34 -2.66 6.97 1.92
C VAL A 34 -2.67 7.70 3.25
N LYS A 35 -2.35 6.98 4.34
CA LYS A 35 -2.52 7.49 5.71
C LYS A 35 -1.18 7.73 6.40
N ARG A 36 -1.15 8.75 7.25
CA ARG A 36 -0.03 9.04 8.13
C ARG A 36 -0.33 8.48 9.53
N GLY A 37 0.28 7.37 9.88
CA GLY A 37 0.11 6.72 11.19
C GLY A 37 1.30 6.91 12.14
N CYS A 38 2.42 7.42 11.63
CA CYS A 38 3.61 7.75 12.42
C CYS A 38 4.38 8.90 11.78
N GLU A 39 5.40 9.41 12.50
CA GLU A 39 6.32 10.45 12.00
C GLU A 39 7.76 9.89 11.84
N THR A 40 7.93 8.57 11.86
CA THR A 40 9.23 7.90 11.95
C THR A 40 9.48 6.89 10.82
N ALA A 41 8.68 6.92 9.75
CA ALA A 41 8.78 6.00 8.61
C ALA A 41 8.73 4.50 9.03
N ASN A 42 7.88 4.15 9.99
CA ASN A 42 7.89 2.85 10.67
C ASN A 42 6.59 2.04 10.50
N CYS A 43 5.43 2.70 10.36
CA CYS A 43 4.14 2.01 10.45
C CYS A 43 3.63 1.35 9.15
N GLY A 44 4.13 1.76 7.99
CA GLY A 44 3.72 1.21 6.69
C GLY A 44 2.35 1.68 6.17
N LEU A 45 1.63 2.55 6.91
CA LEU A 45 0.29 3.01 6.51
C LEU A 45 0.28 3.88 5.26
N CYS A 46 1.41 4.50 4.94
CA CYS A 46 1.60 5.37 3.78
C CYS A 46 2.14 4.64 2.55
N THR A 47 2.18 3.31 2.57
CA THR A 47 2.70 2.51 1.45
C THR A 47 1.90 2.78 0.17
N VAL A 48 2.62 3.09 -0.89
CA VAL A 48 2.12 3.21 -2.27
C VAL A 48 3.05 2.44 -3.21
N LEU A 49 2.63 2.18 -4.44
CA LEU A 49 3.50 1.60 -5.45
C LEU A 49 4.04 2.72 -6.35
N MET A 50 5.34 2.87 -6.43
CA MET A 50 6.03 3.72 -7.39
C MET A 50 6.69 2.82 -8.43
N ASP A 51 6.22 2.86 -9.68
CA ASP A 51 6.61 1.94 -10.75
C ASP A 51 6.58 0.46 -10.30
N ASN A 52 5.50 0.06 -9.65
CA ASN A 52 5.26 -1.26 -9.05
C ASN A 52 6.12 -1.61 -7.83
N THR A 53 7.01 -0.76 -7.38
CA THR A 53 7.81 -0.98 -6.17
C THR A 53 7.15 -0.32 -4.97
N PRO A 54 6.94 -1.04 -3.85
CA PRO A 54 6.34 -0.44 -2.66
C PRO A 54 7.31 0.54 -2.01
N VAL A 55 6.81 1.74 -1.73
CA VAL A 55 7.57 2.79 -1.06
C VAL A 55 6.74 3.43 0.05
N LEU A 56 7.41 3.95 1.07
CA LEU A 56 6.78 4.74 2.12
C LEU A 56 6.67 6.20 1.64
N SER A 57 5.50 6.62 1.22
CA SER A 57 5.29 7.95 0.65
C SER A 57 5.60 9.10 1.61
N CYS A 58 5.58 8.85 2.94
CA CYS A 58 6.01 9.82 3.95
C CYS A 58 7.53 10.06 4.00
N SER A 59 8.32 9.25 3.30
CA SER A 59 9.79 9.31 3.26
C SER A 59 10.33 9.57 1.86
N VAL A 60 9.44 9.86 0.91
CA VAL A 60 9.79 10.21 -0.48
C VAL A 60 9.37 11.66 -0.73
N LEU A 61 10.29 12.47 -1.25
CA LEU A 61 9.95 13.81 -1.75
C LEU A 61 9.13 13.68 -3.03
N ALA A 62 8.09 14.50 -3.19
CA ALA A 62 7.29 14.52 -4.42
C ALA A 62 8.14 14.80 -5.66
N ALA A 63 9.19 15.61 -5.51
CA ALA A 63 10.18 15.88 -6.56
C ALA A 63 10.89 14.60 -7.09
N ARG A 64 11.02 13.57 -6.24
CA ARG A 64 11.63 12.28 -6.65
C ARG A 64 10.66 11.39 -7.44
N ALA A 65 9.38 11.69 -7.38
CA ALA A 65 8.34 10.99 -8.12
C ALA A 65 8.05 11.65 -9.49
N ASP A 66 8.76 12.71 -9.86
CA ASP A 66 8.64 13.33 -11.18
C ASP A 66 8.93 12.32 -12.30
N GLY A 67 8.03 12.21 -13.25
CA GLY A 67 8.10 11.25 -14.36
C GLY A 67 7.70 9.82 -14.01
N HIS A 68 7.40 9.51 -12.74
CA HIS A 68 7.03 8.17 -12.28
C HIS A 68 5.51 7.96 -12.26
N GLU A 69 5.11 6.68 -12.22
CA GLU A 69 3.72 6.27 -12.02
C GLU A 69 3.51 5.79 -10.58
N ILE A 70 2.53 6.40 -9.91
CA ILE A 70 2.16 6.08 -8.55
C ILE A 70 0.79 5.40 -8.55
N TYR A 71 0.69 4.24 -7.90
CA TYR A 71 -0.59 3.61 -7.58
C TYR A 71 -0.86 3.70 -6.08
N THR A 72 -2.08 4.08 -5.76
CA THR A 72 -2.65 4.02 -4.42
C THR A 72 -3.82 3.02 -4.43
N LEU A 73 -4.41 2.73 -3.28
CA LEU A 73 -5.52 1.78 -3.20
C LEU A 73 -6.72 2.22 -4.07
N GLU A 74 -6.92 3.52 -4.23
CA GLU A 74 -7.97 4.06 -5.11
C GLU A 74 -7.84 3.57 -6.56
N GLY A 75 -6.62 3.33 -7.03
CA GLY A 75 -6.34 2.83 -8.37
C GLY A 75 -6.25 1.31 -8.49
N LEU A 76 -6.27 0.57 -7.38
CA LEU A 76 -6.09 -0.89 -7.33
C LEU A 76 -7.25 -1.62 -6.63
N GLN A 77 -8.42 -1.00 -6.54
CA GLN A 77 -9.58 -1.57 -5.83
C GLN A 77 -10.03 -2.91 -6.41
N GLU A 78 -9.99 -3.07 -7.73
CA GLU A 78 -10.39 -4.31 -8.40
C GLU A 78 -9.45 -5.46 -7.98
N GLU A 79 -8.14 -5.27 -8.09
CA GLU A 79 -7.14 -6.25 -7.67
C GLU A 79 -7.20 -6.52 -6.16
N ALA A 80 -7.38 -5.49 -5.34
CA ALA A 80 -7.54 -5.63 -3.90
C ALA A 80 -8.79 -6.45 -3.54
N SER A 81 -9.89 -6.30 -4.25
CA SER A 81 -11.16 -6.99 -3.98
C SER A 81 -11.02 -8.52 -4.06
N GLU A 82 -10.03 -9.03 -4.79
CA GLU A 82 -9.79 -10.47 -4.92
C GLU A 82 -9.43 -11.13 -3.59
N PHE A 83 -8.76 -10.43 -2.69
CA PHE A 83 -8.29 -11.05 -1.44
C PHE A 83 -8.77 -10.39 -0.15
N VAL A 84 -9.27 -9.15 -0.17
CA VAL A 84 -9.70 -8.47 1.07
C VAL A 84 -10.83 -9.20 1.80
N GLY A 85 -11.70 -9.91 1.08
CA GLY A 85 -12.73 -10.75 1.66
C GLY A 85 -12.16 -11.86 2.55
N PHE A 86 -11.06 -12.47 2.14
CA PHE A 86 -10.38 -13.51 2.92
C PHE A 86 -9.77 -12.97 4.21
N ILE A 87 -9.34 -11.70 4.21
CA ILE A 87 -8.84 -11.03 5.41
C ILE A 87 -10.01 -10.76 6.37
N ALA A 88 -11.13 -10.27 5.87
CA ALA A 88 -12.34 -10.01 6.65
C ALA A 88 -12.88 -11.29 7.28
N ASP A 89 -12.92 -12.39 6.54
CA ASP A 89 -13.38 -13.71 7.02
C ASP A 89 -12.58 -14.26 8.20
N GLN A 90 -11.34 -13.78 8.37
CA GLN A 90 -10.50 -14.14 9.52
C GLN A 90 -10.65 -13.18 10.72
N GLY A 91 -11.58 -12.22 10.65
CA GLY A 91 -11.76 -11.21 11.68
C GLY A 91 -10.58 -10.23 11.77
N ALA A 92 -9.75 -10.15 10.74
CA ALA A 92 -8.56 -9.29 10.70
C ALA A 92 -8.87 -7.87 10.21
N ASP A 93 -10.07 -7.62 9.74
CA ASP A 93 -10.58 -6.29 9.42
C ASP A 93 -11.38 -5.75 10.61
N GLN A 94 -10.76 -4.93 11.45
CA GLN A 94 -11.38 -4.36 12.65
C GLN A 94 -11.53 -2.84 12.51
N CYS A 95 -10.59 -2.00 12.99
CA CYS A 95 -10.70 -0.55 12.83
C CYS A 95 -10.46 -0.08 11.38
N GLY A 96 -9.81 -0.89 10.56
CA GLY A 96 -9.54 -0.61 9.16
C GLY A 96 -8.42 0.42 8.88
N PHE A 97 -7.82 1.01 9.91
CA PHE A 97 -6.85 2.09 9.72
C PHE A 97 -5.57 1.61 9.02
N CYS A 98 -5.09 0.40 9.33
CA CYS A 98 -3.90 -0.18 8.70
C CYS A 98 -4.18 -0.80 7.32
N ASN A 99 -5.44 -1.06 6.98
CA ASN A 99 -5.80 -1.86 5.81
C ASN A 99 -5.24 -1.33 4.48
N PRO A 100 -5.31 -0.04 4.14
CA PRO A 100 -4.80 0.42 2.84
C PRO A 100 -3.31 0.13 2.64
N GLY A 101 -2.47 0.46 3.62
CA GLY A 101 -1.03 0.20 3.53
C GLY A 101 -0.70 -1.29 3.48
N PHE A 102 -1.38 -2.09 4.31
CA PHE A 102 -1.28 -3.55 4.30
C PHE A 102 -1.68 -4.14 2.94
N VAL A 103 -2.81 -3.70 2.37
CA VAL A 103 -3.30 -4.16 1.06
C VAL A 103 -2.31 -3.81 -0.04
N MET A 104 -1.81 -2.58 -0.08
CA MET A 104 -0.83 -2.14 -1.08
C MET A 104 0.44 -3.00 -1.04
N ASN A 105 0.95 -3.28 0.16
CA ASN A 105 2.16 -4.07 0.31
C ASN A 105 1.92 -5.57 0.01
N THR A 106 0.72 -6.07 0.31
CA THR A 106 0.32 -7.45 -0.07
C THR A 106 0.23 -7.59 -1.60
N ILE A 107 -0.35 -6.61 -2.31
CA ILE A 107 -0.38 -6.59 -3.78
C ILE A 107 1.05 -6.63 -4.33
N ALA A 108 1.96 -5.81 -3.79
CA ALA A 108 3.35 -5.81 -4.20
C ALA A 108 4.01 -7.19 -4.01
N LEU A 109 3.82 -7.80 -2.84
CA LEU A 109 4.32 -9.15 -2.55
C LEU A 109 3.83 -10.16 -3.57
N LEU A 110 2.51 -10.21 -3.82
CA LEU A 110 1.92 -11.22 -4.70
C LEU A 110 2.26 -11.01 -6.19
N ARG A 111 2.58 -9.78 -6.59
CA ARG A 111 3.11 -9.50 -7.94
C ARG A 111 4.55 -9.98 -8.08
N GLU A 112 5.36 -9.79 -7.04
CA GLU A 112 6.77 -10.18 -7.00
C GLU A 112 6.93 -11.69 -6.81
N ASN A 113 6.16 -12.28 -5.89
CA ASN A 113 6.14 -13.70 -5.57
C ASN A 113 4.68 -14.20 -5.49
N PRO A 114 4.16 -14.83 -6.54
CA PRO A 114 2.76 -15.29 -6.57
C PRO A 114 2.42 -16.41 -5.59
N ASP A 115 3.41 -17.11 -5.04
CA ASP A 115 3.22 -18.21 -4.10
C ASP A 115 4.21 -18.16 -2.92
N PRO A 116 4.10 -17.11 -2.06
CA PRO A 116 5.02 -16.94 -0.96
C PRO A 116 4.75 -17.96 0.16
N THR A 117 5.82 -18.36 0.84
CA THR A 117 5.73 -19.10 2.11
C THR A 117 5.23 -18.20 3.23
N ASP A 118 4.79 -18.79 4.35
CA ASP A 118 4.35 -18.02 5.52
C ASP A 118 5.45 -17.10 6.06
N ASP A 119 6.70 -17.55 6.04
CA ASP A 119 7.83 -16.75 6.53
C ASP A 119 8.15 -15.58 5.57
N GLU A 120 8.02 -15.79 4.27
CA GLU A 120 8.15 -14.70 3.27
C GLU A 120 7.02 -13.68 3.41
N ILE A 121 5.78 -14.10 3.66
CA ILE A 121 4.66 -13.21 3.94
C ILE A 121 4.95 -12.38 5.20
N ARG A 122 5.34 -13.03 6.30
CA ARG A 122 5.67 -12.33 7.56
C ARG A 122 6.81 -11.33 7.38
N ALA A 123 7.87 -11.73 6.70
CA ALA A 123 9.03 -10.86 6.45
C ALA A 123 8.65 -9.64 5.60
N TYR A 124 7.90 -9.86 4.53
CA TYR A 124 7.51 -8.78 3.60
C TYR A 124 6.56 -7.76 4.26
N LEU A 125 5.64 -8.24 5.09
CA LEU A 125 4.63 -7.41 5.75
C LEU A 125 5.05 -6.93 7.16
N ALA A 126 6.26 -7.23 7.60
CA ALA A 126 6.75 -6.85 8.93
C ALA A 126 6.72 -5.33 9.18
N GLY A 127 6.85 -4.52 8.13
CA GLY A 127 6.77 -3.06 8.19
C GLY A 127 5.35 -2.49 8.18
N ASN A 128 4.30 -3.31 8.09
CA ASN A 128 2.90 -2.88 8.09
C ASN A 128 2.28 -3.14 9.46
N LEU A 129 2.28 -2.11 10.32
CA LEU A 129 1.86 -2.25 11.70
C LEU A 129 0.33 -2.22 11.85
N CYS A 130 -0.16 -3.09 12.73
CA CYS A 130 -1.56 -3.15 13.15
C CYS A 130 -1.64 -3.29 14.66
N ARG A 131 -2.55 -2.56 15.30
CA ARG A 131 -2.75 -2.66 16.76
C ARG A 131 -3.94 -3.55 17.13
N CYS A 132 -4.76 -3.93 16.17
CA CYS A 132 -6.04 -4.63 16.41
C CYS A 132 -5.95 -6.14 16.13
N SER A 133 -5.40 -6.54 14.98
CA SER A 133 -5.54 -7.89 14.43
C SER A 133 -4.61 -8.94 15.06
N GLY A 134 -3.48 -8.54 15.63
CA GLY A 134 -2.43 -9.46 16.07
C GLY A 134 -1.70 -10.19 14.93
N TYR A 135 -1.92 -9.77 13.67
CA TYR A 135 -1.26 -10.23 12.43
C TYR A 135 -1.60 -11.65 11.96
N GLU A 136 -1.88 -12.61 12.83
CA GLU A 136 -2.14 -14.00 12.46
C GLU A 136 -3.40 -14.17 11.58
N GLY A 137 -4.44 -13.37 11.84
CA GLY A 137 -5.63 -13.36 10.98
C GLY A 137 -5.32 -12.86 9.56
N GLN A 138 -4.44 -11.86 9.43
CA GLN A 138 -3.98 -11.37 8.14
C GLN A 138 -3.22 -12.46 7.37
N LEU A 139 -2.29 -13.15 8.02
CA LEU A 139 -1.55 -14.26 7.44
C LEU A 139 -2.48 -15.38 6.95
N ARG A 140 -3.43 -15.81 7.80
CA ARG A 140 -4.40 -16.85 7.42
C ARG A 140 -5.27 -16.43 6.25
N GLY A 141 -5.70 -15.16 6.22
CA GLY A 141 -6.47 -14.62 5.10
C GLY A 141 -5.72 -14.70 3.78
N ILE A 142 -4.46 -14.25 3.74
CA ILE A 142 -3.60 -14.36 2.55
C ILE A 142 -3.43 -15.84 2.17
N ARG A 143 -3.15 -16.72 3.12
CA ARG A 143 -2.97 -18.15 2.87
C ARG A 143 -4.22 -18.80 2.28
N ASN A 144 -5.40 -18.52 2.83
CA ASN A 144 -6.68 -19.03 2.32
C ASN A 144 -6.94 -18.55 0.89
N PHE A 145 -6.63 -17.29 0.58
CA PHE A 145 -6.72 -16.76 -0.77
C PHE A 145 -5.81 -17.51 -1.75
N LEU A 146 -4.55 -17.71 -1.38
CA LEU A 146 -3.59 -18.45 -2.22
C LEU A 146 -4.02 -19.89 -2.42
N ASP A 147 -4.49 -20.57 -1.39
CA ASP A 147 -4.97 -21.96 -1.48
C ASP A 147 -6.19 -22.09 -2.39
N GLN A 148 -7.08 -21.08 -2.43
CA GLN A 148 -8.21 -21.06 -3.36
C GLN A 148 -7.74 -20.90 -4.82
N ARG A 149 -6.72 -20.11 -5.09
CA ARG A 149 -6.18 -19.91 -6.44
C ARG A 149 -5.50 -21.15 -7.01
N ARG A 150 -5.08 -22.09 -6.16
CA ARG A 150 -4.45 -23.35 -6.55
C ARG A 150 -5.44 -24.46 -6.97
N LYS A 151 -6.75 -24.28 -6.66
CA LYS A 151 -7.83 -25.20 -7.00
C LYS A 151 -8.39 -24.91 -8.37
#